data_8db4449d1e54d30d609e8d75aa856242
#
_entry.id   8db4449d1e54d30d609e8d75aa856242
#
_cell.length_a   1.000
_cell.length_b   1.000
_cell.length_c   1.000
_cell.angle_alpha   90.00
_cell.angle_beta   90.00
_cell.angle_gamma   90.00
#
_symmetry.space_group_name_H-M   'P 1'
#
loop_
_entity.id
_entity.type
_entity.pdbx_description
1 polymer ?
#
loop_
_entity_poly.entity_id
_entity_poly.type
_entity_poly.pdbx_seq_one_letter_code
_entity_poly.pdbx_strand_id
1 'polypeptide(L)'
;MGEVQVVDRGSREIVVFLSGDIGDQMADSLHGAVDEVSQMEGLGGLSHAVVDMHGVTELGPSGVAFLRELAERGRHRGFEVSFSAMSGPAHRAVEAAGWPFIEASPPPPA
;
A
#
# COMPACT_ATOMS: atom_id res chain seq x y z
N MET A 1 6.83 -4.20 16.32
CA MET A 1 6.21 -2.89 16.17
C MET A 1 6.23 -2.48 14.71
N GLY A 2 5.08 -2.03 14.20
CA GLY A 2 4.97 -1.71 12.78
C GLY A 2 5.23 -0.25 12.47
N GLU A 3 5.45 0.03 11.21
CA GLU A 3 5.69 1.39 10.75
C GLU A 3 5.09 1.58 9.37
N VAL A 4 4.54 2.77 9.12
CA VAL A 4 4.08 3.18 7.79
C VAL A 4 4.69 4.54 7.49
N GLN A 5 5.20 4.68 6.27
CA GLN A 5 5.83 5.93 5.84
C GLN A 5 5.45 6.23 4.40
N VAL A 6 5.03 7.46 4.14
CA VAL A 6 4.68 7.90 2.79
C VAL A 6 5.79 8.81 2.30
N VAL A 7 6.36 8.48 1.15
CA VAL A 7 7.48 9.24 0.59
C VAL A 7 7.12 9.72 -0.81
N ASP A 8 7.23 11.04 -1.01
CA ASP A 8 6.99 11.64 -2.33
C ASP A 8 8.26 11.46 -3.17
N ARG A 9 8.12 10.78 -4.29
CA ARG A 9 9.23 10.50 -5.21
C ARG A 9 9.35 11.53 -6.32
N GLY A 10 8.46 12.51 -6.36
CA GLY A 10 8.39 13.43 -7.48
C GLY A 10 7.69 12.78 -8.67
N SER A 11 7.53 13.52 -9.74
CA SER A 11 6.91 13.02 -10.97
C SER A 11 5.52 12.42 -10.74
N ARG A 12 4.81 12.92 -9.73
CA ARG A 12 3.46 12.48 -9.38
C ARG A 12 3.43 11.02 -8.93
N GLU A 13 4.50 10.57 -8.30
CA GLU A 13 4.61 9.20 -7.78
C GLU A 13 4.96 9.24 -6.30
N ILE A 14 4.34 8.36 -5.52
CA ILE A 14 4.67 8.18 -4.11
C ILE A 14 4.97 6.72 -3.83
N VAL A 15 5.70 6.48 -2.75
CA VAL A 15 5.92 5.13 -2.23
C VAL A 15 5.45 5.10 -0.80
N VAL A 16 4.65 4.09 -0.48
CA VAL A 16 4.21 3.83 0.90
C VAL A 16 4.99 2.64 1.39
N PHE A 17 5.83 2.86 2.40
CA PHE A 17 6.63 1.79 3.00
C PHE A 17 5.91 1.25 4.22
N LEU A 18 5.68 -0.06 4.25
CA LEU A 18 5.16 -0.75 5.41
C LEU A 18 6.23 -1.71 5.92
N SER A 19 6.44 -1.74 7.22
CA SER A 19 7.42 -2.65 7.81
C SER A 19 6.97 -3.08 9.20
N GLY A 20 7.46 -4.24 9.63
CA GLY A 20 7.16 -4.79 10.93
C GLY A 20 5.77 -5.40 10.99
N ASP A 21 5.18 -5.34 12.16
CA ASP A 21 3.87 -5.91 12.46
C ASP A 21 2.78 -4.90 12.13
N ILE A 22 2.03 -5.14 11.07
CA ILE A 22 0.97 -4.26 10.61
C ILE A 22 -0.38 -4.84 11.08
N GLY A 23 -0.71 -4.57 12.34
CA GLY A 23 -1.94 -5.06 12.94
C GLY A 23 -2.87 -3.92 13.35
N ASP A 24 -3.84 -4.25 14.19
CA ASP A 24 -4.88 -3.29 14.59
C ASP A 24 -4.31 -2.08 15.33
N GLN A 25 -3.18 -2.24 16.00
CA GLN A 25 -2.53 -1.12 16.68
C GLN A 25 -2.05 -0.05 15.71
N MET A 26 -1.98 -0.38 14.43
CA MET A 26 -1.55 0.54 13.38
C MET A 26 -2.72 1.25 12.70
N ALA A 27 -3.96 0.96 13.10
CA ALA A 27 -5.15 1.45 12.40
C ALA A 27 -5.13 2.97 12.19
N ASP A 28 -4.82 3.73 13.26
CA ASP A 28 -4.80 5.18 13.16
C ASP A 28 -3.70 5.68 12.23
N SER A 29 -2.53 5.05 12.31
CA SER A 29 -1.41 5.41 11.42
C SER A 29 -1.72 5.11 9.97
N LEU A 30 -2.40 3.99 9.73
CA LEU A 30 -2.79 3.60 8.38
C LEU A 30 -3.84 4.56 7.81
N HIS A 31 -4.82 4.95 8.63
CA HIS A 31 -5.80 5.96 8.19
C HIS A 31 -5.11 7.29 7.87
N GLY A 32 -4.15 7.69 8.71
CA GLY A 32 -3.39 8.90 8.46
C GLY A 32 -2.63 8.83 7.14
N ALA A 33 -2.10 7.66 6.80
CA ALA A 33 -1.38 7.49 5.54
C ALA A 33 -2.33 7.61 4.35
N VAL A 34 -3.54 7.05 4.43
CA VAL A 34 -4.53 7.20 3.37
C VAL A 34 -4.90 8.66 3.18
N ASP A 35 -5.09 9.39 4.28
CA ASP A 35 -5.40 10.82 4.21
C ASP A 35 -4.27 11.60 3.56
N GLU A 36 -3.03 11.26 3.89
CA GLU A 36 -1.87 11.92 3.32
C GLU A 36 -1.79 11.68 1.80
N VAL A 37 -2.03 10.45 1.37
CA VAL A 37 -2.06 10.13 -0.06
C VAL A 37 -3.17 10.92 -0.76
N SER A 38 -4.34 11.00 -0.13
CA SER A 38 -5.47 11.74 -0.69
C SER A 38 -5.16 13.22 -0.83
N GLN A 39 -4.45 13.80 0.14
CA GLN A 39 -4.05 15.20 0.07
C GLN A 39 -3.06 15.44 -1.06
N MET A 40 -2.10 14.55 -1.23
CA MET A 40 -1.13 14.67 -2.32
C MET A 40 -1.83 14.61 -3.67
N GLU A 41 -2.81 13.73 -3.81
CA GLU A 41 -3.58 13.64 -5.04
C GLU A 41 -4.32 14.93 -5.31
N GLY A 42 -4.97 15.51 -4.28
CA GLY A 42 -5.74 16.72 -4.44
C GLY A 42 -4.91 17.95 -4.75
N LEU A 43 -3.65 17.99 -4.30
CA LEU A 43 -2.80 19.16 -4.48
C LEU A 43 -2.11 19.21 -5.82
N GLY A 44 -1.53 18.10 -6.25
CA GLY A 44 -0.72 18.11 -7.46
C GLY A 44 -1.11 17.06 -8.48
N GLY A 45 -2.09 16.25 -8.12
CA GLY A 45 -2.41 15.09 -8.90
C GLY A 45 -1.40 13.98 -8.64
N LEU A 46 -1.88 12.76 -8.59
CA LEU A 46 -1.05 11.59 -8.32
C LEU A 46 -1.30 10.61 -9.45
N SER A 47 -0.25 10.09 -10.06
CA SER A 47 -0.42 9.11 -11.12
C SER A 47 -0.15 7.70 -10.64
N HIS A 48 0.70 7.53 -9.63
CA HIS A 48 1.09 6.18 -9.21
C HIS A 48 1.47 6.16 -7.72
N ALA A 49 0.94 5.18 -7.01
CA ALA A 49 1.30 4.91 -5.63
C ALA A 49 1.82 3.48 -5.54
N VAL A 50 3.05 3.32 -5.09
CA VAL A 50 3.68 2.01 -4.93
C VAL A 50 3.72 1.67 -3.46
N VAL A 51 3.24 0.49 -3.10
CA VAL A 51 3.29 0.02 -1.71
C VAL A 51 4.41 -1.01 -1.60
N ASP A 52 5.39 -0.70 -0.79
CA ASP A 52 6.55 -1.57 -0.55
C ASP A 52 6.37 -2.26 0.79
N MET A 53 6.36 -3.58 0.78
CA MET A 53 6.10 -4.38 1.98
C MET A 53 7.20 -5.39 2.25
N HIS A 54 8.41 -5.15 1.76
CA HIS A 54 9.47 -6.14 1.92
C HIS A 54 9.83 -6.37 3.38
N GLY A 55 9.64 -5.39 4.23
CA GLY A 55 9.97 -5.48 5.65
C GLY A 55 8.81 -5.88 6.55
N VAL A 56 7.66 -6.24 5.99
CA VAL A 56 6.49 -6.62 6.79
C VAL A 56 6.71 -8.01 7.37
N THR A 57 6.60 -8.10 8.69
CA THR A 57 6.73 -9.40 9.40
C THR A 57 5.38 -10.04 9.66
N GLU A 58 4.33 -9.22 9.74
CA GLU A 58 2.97 -9.72 9.91
C GLU A 58 2.01 -8.68 9.32
N LEU A 59 1.00 -9.15 8.60
CA LEU A 59 -0.01 -8.27 8.01
C LEU A 59 -1.38 -8.76 8.47
N GLY A 60 -1.98 -8.04 9.38
CA GLY A 60 -3.29 -8.39 9.93
C GLY A 60 -4.43 -7.79 9.12
N PRO A 61 -5.67 -8.00 9.59
CA PRO A 61 -6.86 -7.49 8.87
C PRO A 61 -6.84 -6.00 8.63
N SER A 62 -6.34 -5.21 9.58
CA SER A 62 -6.25 -3.75 9.39
C SER A 62 -5.29 -3.40 8.28
N GLY A 63 -4.19 -4.14 8.14
CA GLY A 63 -3.25 -3.91 7.05
C GLY A 63 -3.85 -4.25 5.70
N VAL A 64 -4.55 -5.38 5.62
CA VAL A 64 -5.22 -5.76 4.38
C VAL A 64 -6.29 -4.74 4.00
N ALA A 65 -7.05 -4.26 5.00
CA ALA A 65 -8.07 -3.25 4.77
C ALA A 65 -7.46 -1.95 4.23
N PHE A 66 -6.29 -1.58 4.76
CA PHE A 66 -5.56 -0.41 4.26
C PHE A 66 -5.20 -0.56 2.79
N LEU A 67 -4.67 -1.71 2.40
CA LEU A 67 -4.30 -1.94 1.00
C LEU A 67 -5.52 -1.86 0.09
N ARG A 68 -6.63 -2.42 0.55
CA ARG A 68 -7.87 -2.40 -0.22
C ARG A 68 -8.40 -0.98 -0.36
N GLU A 69 -8.38 -0.23 0.72
CA GLU A 69 -8.84 1.16 0.70
C GLU A 69 -7.99 2.01 -0.23
N LEU A 70 -6.68 1.82 -0.18
CA LEU A 70 -5.78 2.58 -1.05
C LEU A 70 -6.05 2.25 -2.52
N ALA A 71 -6.24 0.98 -2.84
CA ALA A 71 -6.54 0.57 -4.20
C ALA A 71 -7.87 1.15 -4.69
N GLU A 72 -8.87 1.19 -3.83
CA GLU A 72 -10.16 1.79 -4.18
C GLU A 72 -10.05 3.29 -4.42
N ARG A 73 -9.27 3.97 -3.59
CA ARG A 73 -9.02 5.41 -3.78
C ARG A 73 -8.38 5.66 -5.14
N GLY A 74 -7.42 4.80 -5.52
CA GLY A 74 -6.78 4.92 -6.82
C GLY A 74 -7.77 4.81 -7.95
N ARG A 75 -8.67 3.85 -7.88
CA ARG A 75 -9.70 3.69 -8.91
C ARG A 75 -10.62 4.90 -8.99
N HIS A 76 -10.99 5.47 -7.85
CA HIS A 76 -11.89 6.62 -7.83
C HIS A 76 -11.22 7.93 -8.24
N ARG A 77 -9.92 8.07 -7.94
CA ARG A 77 -9.20 9.31 -8.17
C ARG A 77 -8.33 9.28 -9.42
N GLY A 78 -8.19 8.12 -10.04
CA GLY A 78 -7.45 8.01 -11.29
C GLY A 78 -5.96 7.81 -11.14
N PHE A 79 -5.49 7.28 -10.02
CA PHE A 79 -4.09 6.90 -9.91
C PHE A 79 -3.96 5.38 -9.77
N GLU A 80 -2.82 4.89 -10.20
CA GLU A 80 -2.55 3.46 -10.17
C GLU A 80 -1.91 3.08 -8.85
N VAL A 81 -2.33 1.96 -8.28
CA VAL A 81 -1.74 1.43 -7.04
C VAL A 81 -1.09 0.09 -7.37
N SER A 82 0.18 -0.03 -7.03
CA SER A 82 0.93 -1.26 -7.27
C SER A 82 1.59 -1.72 -5.98
N PHE A 83 1.78 -3.01 -5.84
CA PHE A 83 2.43 -3.58 -4.68
C PHE A 83 3.77 -4.15 -5.10
N SER A 84 4.82 -3.71 -4.41
CA SER A 84 6.18 -4.08 -4.75
C SER A 84 6.82 -4.79 -3.57
N ALA A 85 7.70 -5.74 -3.84
CA ALA A 85 8.55 -6.37 -2.83
C ALA A 85 7.75 -6.90 -1.63
N MET A 86 6.70 -7.64 -1.90
CA MET A 86 5.86 -8.19 -0.85
C MET A 86 6.59 -9.31 -0.10
N SER A 87 6.69 -9.18 1.24
CA SER A 87 7.30 -10.25 2.05
C SER A 87 6.42 -11.50 2.04
N GLY A 88 7.00 -12.63 2.47
CA GLY A 88 6.22 -13.87 2.57
C GLY A 88 4.97 -13.72 3.44
N PRO A 89 5.10 -13.19 4.67
CA PRO A 89 3.93 -12.98 5.52
C PRO A 89 2.88 -12.06 4.88
N ALA A 90 3.30 -10.99 4.20
CA ALA A 90 2.37 -10.09 3.54
C ALA A 90 1.65 -10.79 2.40
N HIS A 91 2.39 -11.55 1.60
CA HIS A 91 1.83 -12.28 0.49
C HIS A 91 0.78 -13.30 0.96
N ARG A 92 1.09 -14.04 2.02
CA ARG A 92 0.16 -15.02 2.56
C ARG A 92 -1.10 -14.37 3.09
N ALA A 93 -0.98 -13.22 3.74
CA ALA A 93 -2.14 -12.52 4.29
C ALA A 93 -3.07 -12.01 3.20
N VAL A 94 -2.52 -11.46 2.13
CA VAL A 94 -3.32 -10.98 1.01
C VAL A 94 -4.01 -12.14 0.31
N GLU A 95 -3.30 -13.24 0.12
CA GLU A 95 -3.86 -14.44 -0.48
C GLU A 95 -5.00 -15.00 0.36
N ALA A 96 -4.79 -15.08 1.68
CA ALA A 96 -5.80 -15.60 2.59
C ALA A 96 -7.06 -14.74 2.61
N ALA A 97 -6.92 -13.45 2.36
CA ALA A 97 -8.07 -12.56 2.29
C ALA A 97 -8.86 -12.71 0.99
N GLY A 98 -8.34 -13.48 0.05
CA GLY A 98 -9.03 -13.70 -1.22
C GLY A 98 -9.04 -12.48 -2.13
N TRP A 99 -8.18 -11.53 -1.88
CA TRP A 99 -8.12 -10.31 -2.66
C TRP A 99 -7.13 -10.49 -3.79
N PRO A 100 -7.56 -10.29 -5.04
CA PRO A 100 -6.61 -10.37 -6.15
C PRO A 100 -5.60 -9.25 -5.97
N PHE A 101 -4.32 -9.60 -5.83
CA PHE A 101 -3.33 -8.58 -5.63
C PHE A 101 -2.58 -8.31 -6.93
N ILE A 102 -2.10 -7.09 -7.02
CA ILE A 102 -1.38 -6.62 -8.20
C ILE A 102 0.00 -6.18 -7.73
N GLU A 103 1.03 -6.74 -8.30
CA GLU A 103 2.38 -6.33 -7.99
C GLU A 103 2.86 -5.29 -8.98
N ALA A 104 3.68 -4.37 -8.50
CA ALA A 104 4.29 -3.38 -9.36
C ALA A 104 5.25 -4.01 -10.35
N SER A 105 5.88 -5.09 -9.94
CA SER A 105 6.79 -5.79 -10.83
C SER A 105 6.03 -6.33 -12.02
N PRO A 106 6.58 -6.21 -13.21
CA PRO A 106 5.90 -6.77 -14.36
C PRO A 106 5.75 -8.27 -14.19
N PRO A 107 4.71 -8.86 -14.76
CA PRO A 107 4.56 -10.29 -14.69
C PRO A 107 5.79 -10.95 -15.30
N PRO A 108 6.16 -12.13 -14.83
CA PRO A 108 7.30 -12.82 -15.41
C PRO A 108 7.05 -13.02 -16.90
N PRO A 109 8.10 -12.92 -17.69
CA PRO A 109 7.93 -13.17 -19.11
C PRO A 109 7.40 -14.57 -19.32
N ALA A 110 6.45 -14.65 -20.16
CA ALA A 110 5.84 -15.92 -20.47
C ALA A 110 6.85 -16.86 -21.09
#